data_a50651e86535b76c8a7404a424d653cf
#
_entry.id   a50651e86535b76c8a7404a424d653cf
#
_cell.length_a   1.000
_cell.length_b   1.000
_cell.length_c   1.000
_cell.angle_alpha   90.00
_cell.angle_beta   90.00
_cell.angle_gamma   90.00
#
_symmetry.space_group_name_H-M   'P 1'
#
loop_
_entity.id
_entity.type
_entity.pdbx_description
1 polymer ?
#
loop_
_entity_poly.entity_id
_entity_poly.type
_entity_poly.pdbx_seq_one_letter_code
_entity_poly.pdbx_strand_id
1 'polypeptide(L)'
;MEKRGAILGRPIVPREHGAWAVLYGAFIAGIGVAGQVTFPVGLFFVAVTAAALGNGPLTILVRPAASPTWQADRGRALAWLAVYGAIFGLAVLPLFLAYRLTFLTAFGMGAACFLLVRACLLRGRDDRSLAGELLGAAGLSMVGPTAHAVATRAVEPVGALLWLLLFLFFASGVFYVRMRIRGMLARRPGATPAHQTAGMECGGAAAALRTTAAQRTAYRSCLAYHLVLLVALPLLAVLHLVPWAILLAFAPALWRAAAGLRRQEGQLDLKRLGWSEVAQTLVFLLLLVAAFRLPAALG
;
A
#
# COMPACT_ATOMS: atom_id res chain seq x y z
N MET A 1 23.24 -12.14 -38.07
CA MET A 1 23.72 -12.38 -36.67
C MET A 1 22.86 -11.54 -35.73
N GLU A 2 21.81 -12.13 -35.21
CA GLU A 2 20.90 -11.50 -34.27
C GLU A 2 21.60 -11.37 -32.91
N LYS A 3 21.77 -10.15 -32.45
CA LYS A 3 22.31 -9.87 -31.11
C LYS A 3 21.39 -10.56 -30.10
N ARG A 4 21.77 -11.74 -29.61
CA ARG A 4 21.21 -12.30 -28.37
C ARG A 4 21.47 -11.28 -27.25
N GLY A 5 20.58 -10.31 -27.14
CA GLY A 5 20.61 -9.30 -26.11
C GLY A 5 20.64 -9.98 -24.74
N ALA A 6 21.40 -9.41 -23.82
CA ALA A 6 21.60 -9.93 -22.47
C ALA A 6 20.26 -10.41 -21.88
N ILE A 7 20.21 -11.64 -21.42
CA ILE A 7 19.01 -12.34 -20.89
C ILE A 7 18.32 -11.52 -19.80
N LEU A 8 19.07 -10.73 -19.04
CA LEU A 8 18.53 -9.90 -17.95
C LEU A 8 17.98 -8.54 -18.40
N GLY A 9 18.57 -7.88 -19.42
CA GLY A 9 18.17 -6.52 -19.80
C GLY A 9 18.09 -5.54 -18.61
N ARG A 10 17.26 -4.48 -18.72
CA ARG A 10 17.04 -3.53 -17.61
C ARG A 10 16.21 -4.15 -16.50
N PRO A 11 16.51 -3.84 -15.18
CA PRO A 11 15.72 -4.31 -14.05
C PRO A 11 14.24 -3.96 -14.19
N ILE A 12 13.38 -4.91 -13.82
CA ILE A 12 11.94 -4.69 -13.75
C ILE A 12 11.62 -4.18 -12.34
N VAL A 13 11.43 -2.88 -12.22
CA VAL A 13 11.12 -2.21 -10.95
C VAL A 13 9.65 -1.77 -10.97
N PRO A 14 8.88 -2.02 -9.89
CA PRO A 14 7.52 -1.49 -9.77
C PRO A 14 7.50 0.04 -9.84
N ARG A 15 6.61 0.59 -10.66
CA ARG A 15 6.49 2.04 -10.88
C ARG A 15 5.56 2.73 -9.86
N GLU A 16 5.02 1.99 -8.94
CA GLU A 16 4.03 2.45 -7.96
C GLU A 16 4.73 3.11 -6.76
N HIS A 17 5.05 4.39 -6.86
CA HIS A 17 5.75 5.15 -5.80
C HIS A 17 5.02 5.09 -4.45
N GLY A 18 3.69 5.06 -4.44
CA GLY A 18 2.90 4.95 -3.21
C GLY A 18 3.12 3.62 -2.47
N ALA A 19 3.29 2.51 -3.17
CA ALA A 19 3.55 1.21 -2.54
C ALA A 19 4.88 1.18 -1.78
N TRP A 20 5.91 1.86 -2.28
CA TRP A 20 7.20 1.99 -1.60
C TRP A 20 7.07 2.79 -0.30
N ALA A 21 6.30 3.88 -0.30
CA ALA A 21 6.05 4.68 0.89
C ALA A 21 5.31 3.88 1.97
N VAL A 22 4.31 3.08 1.59
CA VAL A 22 3.59 2.18 2.51
C VAL A 22 4.53 1.11 3.07
N LEU A 23 5.31 0.44 2.20
CA LEU A 23 6.23 -0.63 2.58
C LEU A 23 7.28 -0.15 3.59
N TYR A 24 8.03 0.89 3.23
CA TYR A 24 9.09 1.39 4.09
C TYR A 24 8.55 2.15 5.30
N GLY A 25 7.40 2.81 5.15
CA GLY A 25 6.71 3.42 6.27
C GLY A 25 6.31 2.38 7.31
N ALA A 26 5.70 1.26 6.89
CA ALA A 26 5.38 0.16 7.79
C ALA A 26 6.63 -0.45 8.44
N PHE A 27 7.71 -0.65 7.67
CA PHE A 27 8.98 -1.15 8.20
C PHE A 27 9.55 -0.21 9.26
N ILE A 28 9.62 1.10 8.98
CA ILE A 28 10.13 2.11 9.92
C ILE A 28 9.27 2.18 11.18
N ALA A 29 7.93 2.09 11.06
CA ALA A 29 7.04 2.03 12.22
C ALA A 29 7.35 0.82 13.11
N GLY A 30 7.55 -0.36 12.51
CA GLY A 30 7.85 -1.59 13.24
C GLY A 30 9.12 -1.48 14.06
N ILE A 31 10.23 -1.06 13.45
CA ILE A 31 11.51 -0.88 14.15
C ILE A 31 11.48 0.29 15.14
N GLY A 32 10.77 1.37 14.79
CA GLY A 32 10.62 2.53 15.67
C GLY A 32 9.88 2.18 16.96
N VAL A 33 8.78 1.43 16.88
CA VAL A 33 8.04 0.94 18.07
C VAL A 33 8.88 -0.07 18.85
N ALA A 34 9.62 -1.00 18.19
CA ALA A 34 10.54 -1.91 18.85
C ALA A 34 11.70 -1.18 19.56
N GLY A 35 12.12 -0.04 19.02
CA GLY A 35 13.18 0.82 19.57
C GLY A 35 14.58 0.24 19.49
N GLN A 36 14.79 -0.73 18.62
CA GLN A 36 16.10 -1.34 18.42
C GLN A 36 16.31 -1.74 16.96
N VAL A 37 17.53 -1.55 16.48
CA VAL A 37 17.98 -1.95 15.15
C VAL A 37 19.04 -3.03 15.32
N THR A 38 18.72 -4.24 14.86
CA THR A 38 19.58 -5.41 14.98
C THR A 38 19.98 -5.93 13.61
N PHE A 39 21.02 -6.75 13.51
CA PHE A 39 21.42 -7.35 12.25
C PHE A 39 20.30 -8.15 11.56
N PRO A 40 19.47 -8.96 12.27
CA PRO A 40 18.27 -9.58 11.68
C PRO A 40 17.30 -8.59 11.02
N VAL A 41 17.13 -7.39 11.60
CA VAL A 41 16.30 -6.33 10.98
C VAL A 41 16.87 -5.89 9.63
N GLY A 42 18.19 -5.79 9.49
CA GLY A 42 18.86 -5.51 8.23
C GLY A 42 18.62 -6.61 7.17
N LEU A 43 18.72 -7.87 7.56
CA LEU A 43 18.38 -9.01 6.69
C LEU A 43 16.91 -8.98 6.28
N PHE A 44 16.02 -8.69 7.21
CA PHE A 44 14.59 -8.57 6.91
C PHE A 44 14.29 -7.40 5.97
N PHE A 45 14.98 -6.26 6.11
CA PHE A 45 14.90 -5.14 5.17
C PHE A 45 15.24 -5.55 3.74
N VAL A 46 16.37 -6.29 3.57
CA VAL A 46 16.78 -6.81 2.25
C VAL A 46 15.73 -7.78 1.71
N ALA A 47 15.21 -8.68 2.54
CA ALA A 47 14.17 -9.64 2.14
C ALA A 47 12.90 -8.94 1.67
N VAL A 48 12.38 -7.97 2.44
CA VAL A 48 11.17 -7.20 2.09
C VAL A 48 11.36 -6.40 0.81
N THR A 49 12.54 -5.78 0.64
CA THR A 49 12.87 -5.03 -0.59
C THR A 49 12.92 -5.96 -1.81
N ALA A 50 13.57 -7.13 -1.68
CA ALA A 50 13.63 -8.12 -2.75
C ALA A 50 12.23 -8.66 -3.12
N ALA A 51 11.38 -8.95 -2.14
CA ALA A 51 10.00 -9.37 -2.35
C ALA A 51 9.18 -8.28 -3.09
N ALA A 52 9.34 -7.02 -2.70
CA ALA A 52 8.67 -5.90 -3.35
C ALA A 52 9.14 -5.71 -4.80
N LEU A 53 10.43 -5.83 -5.07
CA LEU A 53 10.97 -5.83 -6.44
C LEU A 53 10.43 -7.00 -7.26
N GLY A 54 10.31 -8.19 -6.67
CA GLY A 54 9.75 -9.39 -7.30
C GLY A 54 8.27 -9.24 -7.72
N ASN A 55 7.52 -8.32 -7.08
CA ASN A 55 6.12 -8.06 -7.47
C ASN A 55 5.98 -7.54 -8.91
N GLY A 56 6.95 -6.79 -9.43
CA GLY A 56 6.96 -6.32 -10.82
C GLY A 56 6.97 -7.47 -11.83
N PRO A 57 7.99 -8.34 -11.83
CA PRO A 57 8.05 -9.52 -12.66
C PRO A 57 6.83 -10.45 -12.47
N LEU A 58 6.41 -10.69 -11.23
CA LEU A 58 5.24 -11.52 -10.92
C LEU A 58 3.98 -10.99 -11.60
N THR A 59 3.77 -9.68 -11.58
CA THR A 59 2.62 -9.04 -12.24
C THR A 59 2.60 -9.30 -13.75
N ILE A 60 3.78 -9.28 -14.42
CA ILE A 60 3.89 -9.61 -15.85
C ILE A 60 3.52 -11.08 -16.10
N LEU A 61 3.96 -11.99 -15.24
CA LEU A 61 3.72 -13.43 -15.39
C LEU A 61 2.25 -13.82 -15.15
N VAL A 62 1.58 -13.13 -14.22
CA VAL A 62 0.19 -13.45 -13.82
C VAL A 62 -0.83 -12.86 -14.79
N ARG A 63 -0.56 -11.70 -15.40
CA ARG A 63 -1.48 -11.06 -16.34
C ARG A 63 -1.65 -11.89 -17.62
N PRO A 64 -2.88 -11.99 -18.17
CA PRO A 64 -3.11 -12.68 -19.44
C PRO A 64 -2.27 -12.08 -20.56
N ALA A 65 -1.78 -12.92 -21.46
CA ALA A 65 -1.02 -12.52 -22.65
C ALA A 65 -1.86 -11.60 -23.54
N ALA A 66 -1.53 -10.28 -23.52
CA ALA A 66 -2.26 -9.27 -24.30
C ALA A 66 -1.41 -8.61 -25.40
N SER A 67 -0.12 -9.00 -25.56
CA SER A 67 0.84 -8.36 -26.44
C SER A 67 1.71 -9.37 -27.20
N PRO A 68 2.05 -9.11 -28.48
CA PRO A 68 3.01 -9.94 -29.24
C PRO A 68 4.39 -10.04 -28.58
N THR A 69 4.79 -9.05 -27.78
CA THR A 69 6.06 -9.02 -27.04
C THR A 69 6.01 -9.80 -25.72
N TRP A 70 4.86 -10.37 -25.35
CA TRP A 70 4.65 -11.02 -24.07
C TRP A 70 5.64 -12.17 -23.80
N GLN A 71 5.98 -12.96 -24.82
CA GLN A 71 6.94 -14.07 -24.65
C GLN A 71 8.35 -13.59 -24.30
N ALA A 72 8.83 -12.51 -24.94
CA ALA A 72 10.11 -11.90 -24.64
C ALA A 72 10.12 -11.27 -23.23
N ASP A 73 9.04 -10.59 -22.87
CA ASP A 73 8.86 -9.99 -21.54
C ASP A 73 8.76 -11.07 -20.45
N ARG A 74 8.15 -12.22 -20.76
CA ARG A 74 8.06 -13.37 -19.83
C ARG A 74 9.42 -13.95 -19.48
N GLY A 75 10.31 -14.16 -20.47
CA GLY A 75 11.67 -14.68 -20.22
C GLY A 75 12.46 -13.75 -19.30
N ARG A 76 12.41 -12.44 -19.58
CA ARG A 76 13.04 -11.42 -18.73
C ARG A 76 12.40 -11.36 -17.33
N ALA A 77 11.09 -11.47 -17.23
CA ALA A 77 10.38 -11.47 -15.94
C ALA A 77 10.75 -12.69 -15.10
N LEU A 78 10.86 -13.90 -15.69
CA LEU A 78 11.33 -15.09 -14.98
C LEU A 78 12.77 -14.93 -14.47
N ALA A 79 13.67 -14.38 -15.29
CA ALA A 79 15.06 -14.15 -14.90
C ALA A 79 15.15 -13.17 -13.72
N TRP A 80 14.44 -12.03 -13.75
CA TRP A 80 14.41 -11.09 -12.65
C TRP A 80 13.71 -11.63 -11.41
N LEU A 81 12.65 -12.43 -11.57
CA LEU A 81 12.00 -13.10 -10.44
C LEU A 81 12.94 -14.09 -9.75
N ALA A 82 13.75 -14.82 -10.53
CA ALA A 82 14.78 -15.71 -9.98
C ALA A 82 15.86 -14.93 -9.20
N VAL A 83 16.34 -13.81 -9.74
CA VAL A 83 17.33 -12.95 -9.06
C VAL A 83 16.77 -12.40 -7.74
N TYR A 84 15.56 -11.81 -7.77
CA TYR A 84 14.94 -11.27 -6.55
C TYR A 84 14.57 -12.38 -5.56
N GLY A 85 14.15 -13.55 -6.05
CA GLY A 85 13.90 -14.73 -5.24
C GLY A 85 15.16 -15.26 -4.56
N ALA A 86 16.30 -15.28 -5.27
CA ALA A 86 17.59 -15.64 -4.70
C ALA A 86 18.04 -14.65 -3.59
N ILE A 87 17.93 -13.34 -3.85
CA ILE A 87 18.24 -12.31 -2.84
C ILE A 87 17.33 -12.48 -1.61
N PHE A 88 16.03 -12.68 -1.82
CA PHE A 88 15.07 -12.94 -0.75
C PHE A 88 15.46 -14.18 0.07
N GLY A 89 15.75 -15.32 -0.61
CA GLY A 89 16.14 -16.56 0.04
C GLY A 89 17.43 -16.42 0.86
N LEU A 90 18.46 -15.77 0.28
CA LEU A 90 19.73 -15.51 0.96
C LEU A 90 19.56 -14.62 2.21
N ALA A 91 18.62 -13.67 2.18
CA ALA A 91 18.33 -12.81 3.31
C ALA A 91 17.48 -13.51 4.39
N VAL A 92 16.52 -14.36 3.97
CA VAL A 92 15.59 -15.04 4.88
C VAL A 92 16.23 -16.27 5.53
N LEU A 93 17.07 -17.03 4.81
CA LEU A 93 17.69 -18.25 5.29
C LEU A 93 18.43 -18.08 6.64
N PRO A 94 19.28 -17.05 6.83
CA PRO A 94 19.92 -16.82 8.13
C PRO A 94 18.92 -16.51 9.24
N LEU A 95 17.80 -15.84 8.95
CA LEU A 95 16.76 -15.54 9.95
C LEU A 95 16.18 -16.82 10.55
N PHE A 96 16.03 -17.88 9.74
CA PHE A 96 15.57 -19.19 10.21
C PHE A 96 16.67 -20.01 10.84
N LEU A 97 17.83 -20.14 10.21
CA LEU A 97 18.88 -21.08 10.62
C LEU A 97 19.73 -20.53 11.78
N ALA A 98 20.19 -19.28 11.68
CA ALA A 98 21.08 -18.69 12.67
C ALA A 98 20.30 -18.03 13.82
N TYR A 99 19.21 -17.30 13.49
CA TYR A 99 18.44 -16.56 14.49
C TYR A 99 17.22 -17.30 15.01
N ARG A 100 16.86 -18.46 14.40
CA ARG A 100 15.75 -19.34 14.78
C ARG A 100 14.38 -18.62 14.89
N LEU A 101 14.14 -17.61 14.04
CA LEU A 101 12.90 -16.85 14.01
C LEU A 101 11.80 -17.62 13.29
N THR A 102 11.38 -18.76 13.84
CA THR A 102 10.41 -19.69 13.23
C THR A 102 9.01 -19.07 13.07
N PHE A 103 8.65 -18.08 13.87
CA PHE A 103 7.39 -17.34 13.73
C PHE A 103 7.26 -16.63 12.37
N LEU A 104 8.36 -16.38 11.65
CA LEU A 104 8.33 -15.82 10.30
C LEU A 104 7.57 -16.72 9.31
N THR A 105 7.41 -18.01 9.59
CA THR A 105 6.56 -18.91 8.78
C THR A 105 5.12 -18.45 8.77
N ALA A 106 4.56 -18.06 9.92
CA ALA A 106 3.19 -17.55 10.01
C ALA A 106 3.01 -16.23 9.26
N PHE A 107 3.96 -15.29 9.41
CA PHE A 107 3.96 -14.04 8.64
C PHE A 107 4.13 -14.28 7.14
N GLY A 108 5.00 -15.22 6.75
CA GLY A 108 5.20 -15.65 5.37
C GLY A 108 3.95 -16.26 4.75
N MET A 109 3.23 -17.11 5.48
CA MET A 109 1.94 -17.67 5.04
C MET A 109 0.89 -16.56 4.87
N GLY A 110 0.80 -15.62 5.81
CA GLY A 110 -0.07 -14.45 5.68
C GLY A 110 0.25 -13.63 4.42
N ALA A 111 1.53 -13.31 4.19
CA ALA A 111 1.98 -12.61 2.99
C ALA A 111 1.67 -13.39 1.70
N ALA A 112 1.87 -14.72 1.70
CA ALA A 112 1.54 -15.58 0.56
C ALA A 112 0.02 -15.56 0.27
N CYS A 113 -0.83 -15.59 1.30
CA CYS A 113 -2.27 -15.47 1.16
C CYS A 113 -2.65 -14.13 0.49
N PHE A 114 -2.11 -13.01 0.95
CA PHE A 114 -2.32 -11.71 0.32
C PHE A 114 -1.87 -11.68 -1.14
N LEU A 115 -0.72 -12.28 -1.46
CA LEU A 115 -0.20 -12.37 -2.83
C LEU A 115 -1.09 -13.24 -3.73
N LEU A 116 -1.62 -14.36 -3.22
CA LEU A 116 -2.54 -15.22 -3.96
C LEU A 116 -3.84 -14.51 -4.28
N VAL A 117 -4.46 -13.86 -3.29
CA VAL A 117 -5.70 -13.08 -3.52
C VAL A 117 -5.42 -11.95 -4.52
N ARG A 118 -4.29 -11.24 -4.38
CA ARG A 118 -3.88 -10.22 -5.36
C ARG A 118 -3.70 -10.82 -6.76
N ALA A 119 -3.09 -11.99 -6.89
CA ALA A 119 -2.92 -12.66 -8.19
C ALA A 119 -4.28 -13.01 -8.83
N CYS A 120 -5.26 -13.43 -8.04
CA CYS A 120 -6.63 -13.66 -8.52
C CYS A 120 -7.28 -12.36 -9.01
N LEU A 121 -7.14 -11.25 -8.26
CA LEU A 121 -7.66 -9.93 -8.66
C LEU A 121 -6.97 -9.42 -9.95
N LEU A 122 -5.65 -9.63 -10.09
CA LEU A 122 -4.91 -9.28 -11.31
C LEU A 122 -5.42 -10.03 -12.54
N ARG A 123 -5.75 -11.32 -12.41
CA ARG A 123 -6.33 -12.12 -13.50
C ARG A 123 -7.74 -11.63 -13.88
N GLY A 124 -8.55 -11.26 -12.89
CA GLY A 124 -9.89 -10.69 -13.09
C GLY A 124 -9.88 -9.23 -13.58
N ARG A 125 -8.73 -8.57 -13.67
CA ARG A 125 -8.56 -7.13 -13.94
C ARG A 125 -9.20 -6.21 -12.90
N ASP A 126 -9.41 -6.73 -11.69
CA ASP A 126 -10.00 -6.03 -10.55
C ASP A 126 -8.97 -5.48 -9.56
N ASP A 127 -7.68 -5.52 -9.91
CA ASP A 127 -6.57 -5.03 -9.09
C ASP A 127 -6.68 -3.53 -8.75
N ARG A 128 -7.40 -2.76 -9.57
CA ARG A 128 -7.71 -1.33 -9.35
C ARG A 128 -9.07 -1.10 -8.70
N SER A 129 -9.74 -2.14 -8.24
CA SER A 129 -10.93 -2.02 -7.41
C SER A 129 -10.57 -1.45 -6.03
N LEU A 130 -11.55 -0.91 -5.31
CA LEU A 130 -11.34 -0.48 -3.92
C LEU A 130 -10.85 -1.64 -3.04
N ALA A 131 -11.41 -2.83 -3.24
CA ALA A 131 -11.01 -4.03 -2.51
C ALA A 131 -9.56 -4.42 -2.79
N GLY A 132 -9.10 -4.32 -4.05
CA GLY A 132 -7.72 -4.59 -4.43
C GLY A 132 -6.73 -3.61 -3.82
N GLU A 133 -7.07 -2.31 -3.80
CA GLU A 133 -6.26 -1.26 -3.18
C GLU A 133 -6.17 -1.45 -1.65
N LEU A 134 -7.29 -1.76 -0.97
CA LEU A 134 -7.32 -2.02 0.47
C LEU A 134 -6.57 -3.32 0.83
N LEU A 135 -6.73 -4.36 0.02
CA LEU A 135 -5.95 -5.60 0.18
C LEU A 135 -4.45 -5.34 0.07
N GLY A 136 -4.05 -4.52 -0.91
CA GLY A 136 -2.66 -4.10 -1.06
C GLY A 136 -2.14 -3.34 0.17
N ALA A 137 -2.93 -2.40 0.69
CA ALA A 137 -2.61 -1.66 1.90
C ALA A 137 -2.50 -2.59 3.12
N ALA A 138 -3.43 -3.53 3.31
CA ALA A 138 -3.42 -4.49 4.39
C ALA A 138 -2.20 -5.41 4.34
N GLY A 139 -1.87 -5.95 3.15
CA GLY A 139 -0.71 -6.82 2.95
C GLY A 139 0.61 -6.10 3.20
N LEU A 140 0.77 -4.87 2.70
CA LEU A 140 1.98 -4.07 2.92
C LEU A 140 2.11 -3.63 4.39
N SER A 141 1.01 -3.38 5.09
CA SER A 141 1.01 -3.05 6.52
C SER A 141 1.53 -4.20 7.40
N MET A 142 1.49 -5.47 6.92
CA MET A 142 2.07 -6.62 7.63
C MET A 142 3.58 -6.51 7.85
N VAL A 143 4.26 -5.70 7.05
CA VAL A 143 5.70 -5.45 7.20
C VAL A 143 6.02 -4.83 8.56
N GLY A 144 5.15 -3.96 9.08
CA GLY A 144 5.33 -3.31 10.39
C GLY A 144 5.42 -4.30 11.56
N PRO A 145 4.38 -5.10 11.83
CA PRO A 145 4.45 -6.11 12.89
C PRO A 145 5.54 -7.14 12.68
N THR A 146 5.84 -7.52 11.42
CA THR A 146 6.94 -8.44 11.15
C THR A 146 8.30 -7.83 11.48
N ALA A 147 8.53 -6.56 11.11
CA ALA A 147 9.76 -5.83 11.46
C ALA A 147 9.92 -5.68 12.99
N HIS A 148 8.81 -5.39 13.70
CA HIS A 148 8.77 -5.35 15.15
C HIS A 148 9.17 -6.70 15.75
N ALA A 149 8.51 -7.79 15.31
CA ALA A 149 8.79 -9.14 15.82
C ALA A 149 10.23 -9.60 15.53
N VAL A 150 10.80 -9.24 14.38
CA VAL A 150 12.21 -9.52 14.05
C VAL A 150 13.15 -8.73 14.96
N ALA A 151 12.83 -7.48 15.27
CA ALA A 151 13.63 -6.64 16.16
C ALA A 151 13.63 -7.16 17.59
N THR A 152 12.44 -7.47 18.14
CA THR A 152 12.26 -7.96 19.51
C THR A 152 12.51 -9.46 19.67
N ARG A 153 12.60 -10.20 18.56
CA ARG A 153 12.65 -11.67 18.48
C ARG A 153 11.44 -12.36 19.14
N ALA A 154 10.33 -11.66 19.23
CA ALA A 154 9.09 -12.13 19.85
C ALA A 154 7.87 -11.66 19.07
N VAL A 155 6.81 -12.46 19.10
CA VAL A 155 5.49 -12.04 18.59
C VAL A 155 4.70 -11.49 19.76
N GLU A 156 4.51 -10.18 19.77
CA GLU A 156 3.83 -9.48 20.84
C GLU A 156 2.46 -8.94 20.38
N PRO A 157 1.47 -8.78 21.29
CA PRO A 157 0.16 -8.24 20.94
C PRO A 157 0.21 -6.84 20.29
N VAL A 158 1.23 -6.03 20.64
CA VAL A 158 1.47 -4.71 20.02
C VAL A 158 1.66 -4.81 18.51
N GLY A 159 2.16 -5.93 17.99
CA GLY A 159 2.28 -6.18 16.56
C GLY A 159 0.92 -6.19 15.86
N ALA A 160 -0.11 -6.80 16.43
CA ALA A 160 -1.45 -6.79 15.86
C ALA A 160 -2.05 -5.38 15.84
N LEU A 161 -1.86 -4.62 16.93
CA LEU A 161 -2.28 -3.22 17.00
C LEU A 161 -1.54 -2.36 15.99
N LEU A 162 -0.24 -2.56 15.84
CA LEU A 162 0.59 -1.85 14.87
C LEU A 162 0.10 -2.12 13.43
N TRP A 163 -0.18 -3.39 13.09
CA TRP A 163 -0.78 -3.73 11.80
C TRP A 163 -2.10 -3.01 11.58
N LEU A 164 -3.01 -3.04 12.57
CA LEU A 164 -4.30 -2.40 12.50
C LEU A 164 -4.16 -0.89 12.27
N LEU A 165 -3.33 -0.20 13.06
CA LEU A 165 -3.13 1.25 12.96
C LEU A 165 -2.50 1.65 11.62
N LEU A 166 -1.51 0.91 11.14
CA LEU A 166 -0.90 1.13 9.83
C LEU A 166 -1.92 0.92 8.70
N PHE A 167 -2.68 -0.19 8.76
CA PHE A 167 -3.74 -0.45 7.79
C PHE A 167 -4.79 0.65 7.78
N LEU A 168 -5.29 1.07 8.95
CA LEU A 168 -6.27 2.15 9.06
C LEU A 168 -5.73 3.47 8.49
N PHE A 169 -4.47 3.79 8.74
CA PHE A 169 -3.86 5.01 8.20
C PHE A 169 -3.73 4.94 6.67
N PHE A 170 -3.18 3.87 6.11
CA PHE A 170 -2.99 3.73 4.66
C PHE A 170 -4.33 3.60 3.92
N ALA A 171 -5.31 2.91 4.49
CA ALA A 171 -6.66 2.87 3.95
C ALA A 171 -7.31 4.27 3.88
N SER A 172 -7.08 5.12 4.90
CA SER A 172 -7.49 6.55 4.86
C SER A 172 -6.94 7.25 3.62
N GLY A 173 -5.66 7.04 3.29
CA GLY A 173 -5.02 7.53 2.07
C GLY A 173 -5.71 7.03 0.80
N VAL A 174 -6.01 5.72 0.73
CA VAL A 174 -6.71 5.11 -0.41
C VAL A 174 -8.07 5.77 -0.64
N PHE A 175 -8.91 5.89 0.40
CA PHE A 175 -10.22 6.53 0.28
C PHE A 175 -10.11 8.00 -0.15
N TYR A 176 -9.18 8.75 0.45
CA TYR A 176 -8.97 10.15 0.12
C TYR A 176 -8.50 10.37 -1.32
N VAL A 177 -7.45 9.68 -1.74
CA VAL A 177 -6.88 9.79 -3.09
C VAL A 177 -7.92 9.39 -4.15
N ARG A 178 -8.65 8.29 -3.89
CA ARG A 178 -9.71 7.82 -4.77
C ARG A 178 -10.84 8.86 -4.92
N MET A 179 -11.27 9.47 -3.84
CA MET A 179 -12.25 10.57 -3.86
C MET A 179 -11.74 11.74 -4.71
N ARG A 180 -10.47 12.16 -4.54
CA ARG A 180 -9.87 13.29 -5.27
C ARG A 180 -9.76 13.00 -6.78
N ILE A 181 -9.30 11.80 -7.16
CA ILE A 181 -9.16 11.39 -8.56
C ILE A 181 -10.53 11.29 -9.23
N ARG A 182 -11.55 10.69 -8.58
CA ARG A 182 -12.90 10.61 -9.15
C ARG A 182 -13.55 11.97 -9.30
N GLY A 183 -13.32 12.89 -8.34
CA GLY A 183 -13.76 14.28 -8.47
C GLY A 183 -13.14 15.00 -9.65
N MET A 184 -11.83 14.82 -9.92
CA MET A 184 -11.15 15.38 -11.08
C MET A 184 -11.70 14.85 -12.40
N LEU A 185 -11.89 13.52 -12.51
CA LEU A 185 -12.39 12.88 -13.70
C LEU A 185 -13.81 13.33 -14.07
N ALA A 186 -14.66 13.56 -13.05
CA ALA A 186 -16.03 14.01 -13.26
C ALA A 186 -16.13 15.46 -13.77
N ARG A 187 -15.07 16.27 -13.61
CA ARG A 187 -15.04 17.69 -14.00
C ARG A 187 -14.33 17.99 -15.31
N ARG A 188 -13.70 17.00 -15.96
CA ARG A 188 -13.05 17.23 -17.25
C ARG A 188 -14.13 17.54 -18.29
N PRO A 189 -14.25 18.82 -18.79
CA PRO A 189 -15.11 19.15 -19.92
C PRO A 189 -14.51 18.44 -21.13
N GLY A 190 -15.29 17.63 -21.85
CA GLY A 190 -14.84 17.03 -23.09
C GLY A 190 -14.33 15.59 -23.03
N ALA A 191 -14.71 14.79 -22.05
CA ALA A 191 -14.69 13.33 -22.18
C ALA A 191 -15.78 12.80 -23.14
N THR A 192 -16.33 13.68 -23.97
CA THR A 192 -17.06 13.32 -25.19
C THR A 192 -15.99 13.00 -26.23
N PRO A 193 -15.92 11.79 -26.79
CA PRO A 193 -15.01 11.51 -27.92
C PRO A 193 -15.40 12.43 -29.07
N ALA A 194 -14.52 13.40 -29.38
CA ALA A 194 -14.70 14.38 -30.45
C ALA A 194 -14.67 13.75 -31.85
N HIS A 195 -14.81 12.44 -31.98
CA HIS A 195 -14.88 11.70 -33.25
C HIS A 195 -15.92 10.57 -33.17
N GLN A 196 -17.16 10.87 -32.72
CA GLN A 196 -18.28 9.97 -33.01
C GLN A 196 -19.34 10.76 -33.76
N THR A 197 -19.37 10.48 -35.05
CA THR A 197 -20.39 10.84 -36.03
C THR A 197 -21.82 10.83 -35.44
N ALA A 198 -22.62 11.80 -35.87
CA ALA A 198 -24.03 11.99 -35.60
C ALA A 198 -24.81 10.65 -35.58
N GLY A 199 -25.14 10.16 -34.40
CA GLY A 199 -25.89 8.92 -34.20
C GLY A 199 -25.84 8.31 -32.80
N MET A 200 -25.04 8.84 -31.85
CA MET A 200 -24.86 8.22 -30.55
C MET A 200 -25.01 9.18 -29.34
N GLU A 201 -26.06 10.00 -29.34
CA GLU A 201 -26.32 10.93 -28.22
C GLU A 201 -26.65 10.21 -26.90
N CYS A 202 -27.18 8.98 -26.92
CA CYS A 202 -27.48 8.20 -25.71
C CYS A 202 -26.24 7.71 -24.95
N GLY A 203 -25.10 7.46 -25.60
CA GLY A 203 -23.89 6.95 -24.98
C GLY A 203 -23.18 7.96 -24.09
N GLY A 204 -23.17 9.24 -24.49
CA GLY A 204 -22.51 10.33 -23.77
C GLY A 204 -23.19 10.66 -22.43
N ALA A 205 -24.51 10.73 -22.42
CA ALA A 205 -25.31 10.99 -21.22
C ALA A 205 -25.17 9.85 -20.20
N ALA A 206 -25.22 8.58 -20.63
CA ALA A 206 -25.02 7.43 -19.76
C ALA A 206 -23.60 7.37 -19.17
N ALA A 207 -22.57 7.73 -19.92
CA ALA A 207 -21.19 7.82 -19.43
C ALA A 207 -21.03 8.95 -18.41
N ALA A 208 -21.60 10.13 -18.65
CA ALA A 208 -21.60 11.25 -17.70
C ALA A 208 -22.32 10.91 -16.41
N LEU A 209 -23.50 10.23 -16.47
CA LEU A 209 -24.23 9.75 -15.30
C LEU A 209 -23.43 8.72 -14.50
N ARG A 210 -22.76 7.79 -15.15
CA ARG A 210 -21.88 6.79 -14.47
C ARG A 210 -20.70 7.48 -13.78
N THR A 211 -20.10 8.49 -14.38
CA THR A 211 -18.97 9.23 -13.81
C THR A 211 -19.39 10.01 -12.56
N THR A 212 -20.57 10.66 -12.59
CA THR A 212 -21.11 11.37 -11.41
C THR A 212 -21.55 10.41 -10.31
N ALA A 213 -22.11 9.26 -10.63
CA ALA A 213 -22.44 8.20 -9.64
C ALA A 213 -21.16 7.67 -8.96
N ALA A 214 -20.10 7.37 -9.73
CA ALA A 214 -18.82 6.92 -9.18
C ALA A 214 -18.16 7.97 -8.29
N GLN A 215 -18.28 9.27 -8.61
CA GLN A 215 -17.83 10.37 -7.77
C GLN A 215 -18.59 10.42 -6.44
N ARG A 216 -19.93 10.35 -6.49
CA ARG A 216 -20.78 10.34 -5.27
C ARG A 216 -20.46 9.15 -4.37
N THR A 217 -20.26 7.98 -4.94
CA THR A 217 -19.86 6.77 -4.18
C THR A 217 -18.50 6.97 -3.52
N ALA A 218 -17.49 7.46 -4.24
CA ALA A 218 -16.17 7.70 -3.67
C ALA A 218 -16.19 8.75 -2.55
N TYR A 219 -17.00 9.81 -2.69
CA TYR A 219 -17.21 10.82 -1.65
C TYR A 219 -17.85 10.20 -0.39
N ARG A 220 -18.96 9.47 -0.57
CA ARG A 220 -19.66 8.82 0.55
C ARG A 220 -18.77 7.80 1.27
N SER A 221 -18.02 6.98 0.52
CA SER A 221 -17.10 6.02 1.10
C SER A 221 -15.97 6.70 1.89
N CYS A 222 -15.40 7.81 1.37
CA CYS A 222 -14.40 8.58 2.08
C CYS A 222 -14.96 9.17 3.37
N LEU A 223 -16.14 9.79 3.31
CA LEU A 223 -16.81 10.35 4.49
C LEU A 223 -17.11 9.27 5.53
N ALA A 224 -17.77 8.17 5.13
CA ALA A 224 -18.14 7.07 6.03
C ALA A 224 -16.89 6.48 6.71
N TYR A 225 -15.82 6.24 5.94
CA TYR A 225 -14.57 5.70 6.48
C TYR A 225 -13.98 6.61 7.57
N HIS A 226 -13.90 7.92 7.32
CA HIS A 226 -13.32 8.86 8.29
C HIS A 226 -14.23 9.10 9.49
N LEU A 227 -15.56 8.98 9.36
CA LEU A 227 -16.49 8.97 10.49
C LEU A 227 -16.29 7.72 11.36
N VAL A 228 -16.10 6.55 10.74
CA VAL A 228 -15.76 5.32 11.47
C VAL A 228 -14.43 5.47 12.21
N LEU A 229 -13.40 6.04 11.58
CA LEU A 229 -12.12 6.31 12.25
C LEU A 229 -12.28 7.26 13.45
N LEU A 230 -13.09 8.31 13.30
CA LEU A 230 -13.33 9.30 14.36
C LEU A 230 -13.97 8.66 15.61
N VAL A 231 -14.70 7.57 15.45
CA VAL A 231 -15.32 6.82 16.56
C VAL A 231 -14.40 5.67 17.02
N ALA A 232 -13.80 4.93 16.08
CA ALA A 232 -13.02 3.73 16.39
C ALA A 232 -11.72 4.06 17.16
N LEU A 233 -11.02 5.15 16.79
CA LEU A 233 -9.76 5.50 17.46
C LEU A 233 -9.95 5.88 18.93
N PRO A 234 -10.90 6.78 19.31
CA PRO A 234 -11.19 7.03 20.72
C PRO A 234 -11.67 5.77 21.47
N LEU A 235 -12.47 4.91 20.82
CA LEU A 235 -12.92 3.65 21.42
C LEU A 235 -11.73 2.74 21.76
N LEU A 236 -10.77 2.58 20.85
CA LEU A 236 -9.54 1.81 21.10
C LEU A 236 -8.74 2.40 22.28
N ALA A 237 -8.71 3.74 22.41
CA ALA A 237 -8.03 4.42 23.50
C ALA A 237 -8.78 4.25 24.86
N VAL A 238 -10.11 4.35 24.86
CA VAL A 238 -10.96 4.08 26.05
C VAL A 238 -10.82 2.63 26.52
N LEU A 239 -10.72 1.69 25.57
CA LEU A 239 -10.48 0.28 25.88
C LEU A 239 -9.03 -0.03 26.29
N HIS A 240 -8.19 0.99 26.45
CA HIS A 240 -6.77 0.88 26.80
C HIS A 240 -5.95 -0.01 25.86
N LEU A 241 -6.42 -0.22 24.63
CA LEU A 241 -5.71 -1.00 23.61
C LEU A 241 -4.59 -0.17 22.97
N VAL A 242 -4.75 1.15 22.89
CA VAL A 242 -3.75 2.08 22.35
C VAL A 242 -3.61 3.30 23.25
N PRO A 243 -2.42 3.95 23.30
CA PRO A 243 -2.25 5.22 23.98
C PRO A 243 -3.13 6.34 23.39
N TRP A 244 -3.64 7.26 24.21
CA TRP A 244 -4.42 8.43 23.76
C TRP A 244 -3.66 9.29 22.73
N ALA A 245 -2.33 9.31 22.80
CA ALA A 245 -1.47 10.01 21.85
C ALA A 245 -1.64 9.53 20.38
N ILE A 246 -2.20 8.35 20.15
CA ILE A 246 -2.53 7.85 18.79
C ILE A 246 -3.53 8.76 18.08
N LEU A 247 -4.44 9.41 18.81
CA LEU A 247 -5.38 10.37 18.21
C LEU A 247 -4.64 11.52 17.50
N LEU A 248 -3.50 11.97 18.08
CA LEU A 248 -2.66 12.99 17.44
C LEU A 248 -2.01 12.48 16.17
N ALA A 249 -1.63 11.21 16.11
CA ALA A 249 -1.05 10.62 14.90
C ALA A 249 -2.05 10.61 13.72
N PHE A 250 -3.33 10.39 13.99
CA PHE A 250 -4.37 10.39 12.96
C PHE A 250 -4.95 11.79 12.66
N ALA A 251 -4.76 12.78 13.53
CA ALA A 251 -5.32 14.13 13.38
C ALA A 251 -4.99 14.77 12.00
N PRO A 252 -3.75 14.72 11.46
CA PRO A 252 -3.46 15.27 10.14
C PRO A 252 -4.27 14.59 9.01
N ALA A 253 -4.47 13.27 9.07
CA ALA A 253 -5.23 12.52 8.06
C ALA A 253 -6.72 12.87 8.13
N LEU A 254 -7.30 12.96 9.32
CA LEU A 254 -8.68 13.40 9.55
C LEU A 254 -8.91 14.83 9.09
N TRP A 255 -7.98 15.74 9.42
CA TRP A 255 -8.03 17.14 8.97
C TRP A 255 -7.99 17.24 7.45
N ARG A 256 -7.05 16.53 6.80
CA ARG A 256 -6.95 16.50 5.33
C ARG A 256 -8.24 16.01 4.69
N ALA A 257 -8.81 14.91 5.21
CA ALA A 257 -10.06 14.37 4.70
C ALA A 257 -11.21 15.39 4.84
N ALA A 258 -11.35 16.01 6.01
CA ALA A 258 -12.36 17.05 6.26
C ALA A 258 -12.18 18.25 5.32
N ALA A 259 -10.95 18.73 5.14
CA ALA A 259 -10.62 19.83 4.24
C ALA A 259 -10.91 19.45 2.78
N GLY A 260 -10.57 18.22 2.36
CA GLY A 260 -10.82 17.71 1.01
C GLY A 260 -12.28 17.49 0.69
N LEU A 261 -13.08 17.08 1.69
CA LEU A 261 -14.54 16.96 1.58
C LEU A 261 -15.23 18.32 1.43
N ARG A 262 -14.72 19.36 2.09
CA ARG A 262 -15.24 20.74 2.01
C ARG A 262 -14.81 21.43 0.71
N ARG A 263 -13.53 21.28 0.31
CA ARG A 263 -12.93 21.94 -0.86
C ARG A 263 -12.99 21.01 -2.06
N GLN A 264 -14.14 20.85 -2.69
CA GLN A 264 -14.27 20.08 -3.92
C GLN A 264 -13.77 20.83 -5.17
N GLU A 265 -13.45 22.11 -5.06
CA GLU A 265 -13.10 22.99 -6.15
C GLU A 265 -11.58 23.15 -6.28
N GLY A 266 -11.08 23.08 -7.52
CA GLY A 266 -9.68 23.33 -7.87
C GLY A 266 -9.09 22.27 -8.81
N GLN A 267 -8.11 22.71 -9.60
CA GLN A 267 -7.30 21.79 -10.41
C GLN A 267 -6.49 20.88 -9.49
N LEU A 268 -6.63 19.57 -9.69
CA LEU A 268 -5.87 18.57 -8.95
C LEU A 268 -4.48 18.43 -9.57
N ASP A 269 -3.46 18.87 -8.87
CA ASP A 269 -2.07 18.55 -9.16
C ASP A 269 -1.72 17.20 -8.51
N LEU A 270 -1.60 16.16 -9.34
CA LEU A 270 -1.28 14.79 -8.91
C LEU A 270 0.07 14.71 -8.20
N LYS A 271 1.04 15.54 -8.61
CA LYS A 271 2.37 15.57 -8.00
C LYS A 271 2.29 16.15 -6.58
N ARG A 272 1.57 17.26 -6.41
CA ARG A 272 1.29 17.85 -5.08
C ARG A 272 0.54 16.88 -4.17
N LEU A 273 -0.47 16.19 -4.72
CA LEU A 273 -1.20 15.17 -3.98
C LEU A 273 -0.26 14.08 -3.48
N GLY A 274 0.59 13.53 -4.36
CA GLY A 274 1.56 12.50 -3.98
C GLY A 274 2.52 12.95 -2.88
N TRP A 275 3.09 14.15 -2.98
CA TRP A 275 3.97 14.69 -1.95
C TRP A 275 3.26 14.94 -0.62
N SER A 276 1.99 15.37 -0.66
CA SER A 276 1.20 15.54 0.57
C SER A 276 0.95 14.21 1.28
N GLU A 277 0.75 13.11 0.54
CA GLU A 277 0.62 11.77 1.12
C GLU A 277 1.92 11.32 1.79
N VAL A 278 3.07 11.55 1.15
CA VAL A 278 4.39 11.23 1.73
C VAL A 278 4.63 12.04 3.02
N ALA A 279 4.39 13.34 2.98
CA ALA A 279 4.57 14.20 4.16
C ALA A 279 3.68 13.76 5.32
N GLN A 280 2.41 13.43 5.05
CA GLN A 280 1.49 12.91 6.08
C GLN A 280 1.91 11.56 6.62
N THR A 281 2.43 10.68 5.76
CA THR A 281 2.97 9.39 6.20
C THR A 281 4.12 9.61 7.17
N LEU A 282 5.05 10.52 6.88
CA LEU A 282 6.16 10.83 7.77
C LEU A 282 5.69 11.37 9.12
N VAL A 283 4.74 12.34 9.12
CA VAL A 283 4.17 12.88 10.35
C VAL A 283 3.45 11.80 11.15
N PHE A 284 2.65 10.97 10.49
CA PHE A 284 1.97 9.84 11.15
C PHE A 284 2.96 8.88 11.80
N LEU A 285 4.02 8.48 11.08
CA LEU A 285 5.03 7.56 11.59
C LEU A 285 5.76 8.10 12.81
N LEU A 286 6.15 9.37 12.77
CA LEU A 286 6.79 10.05 13.90
C LEU A 286 5.89 10.06 15.14
N LEU A 287 4.64 10.46 14.97
CA LEU A 287 3.67 10.53 16.06
C LEU A 287 3.25 9.13 16.56
N LEU A 288 3.14 8.15 15.66
CA LEU A 288 2.87 6.75 16.03
C LEU A 288 3.98 6.19 16.90
N VAL A 289 5.23 6.31 16.46
CA VAL A 289 6.39 5.84 17.23
C VAL A 289 6.48 6.57 18.57
N ALA A 290 6.31 7.89 18.58
CA ALA A 290 6.30 8.69 19.81
C ALA A 290 5.21 8.22 20.77
N ALA A 291 4.00 7.93 20.29
CA ALA A 291 2.88 7.50 21.12
C ALA A 291 3.13 6.17 21.82
N PHE A 292 3.90 5.25 21.22
CA PHE A 292 4.24 3.97 21.84
C PHE A 292 5.51 4.03 22.71
N ARG A 293 6.43 4.98 22.43
CA ARG A 293 7.74 5.04 23.10
C ARG A 293 7.78 6.01 24.28
N LEU A 294 7.10 7.17 24.20
CA LEU A 294 7.13 8.16 25.26
C LEU A 294 6.54 7.66 26.60
N PRO A 295 5.39 6.94 26.63
CA PRO A 295 4.88 6.40 27.90
C PRO A 295 5.83 5.40 28.57
N ALA A 296 6.55 4.59 27.76
CA ALA A 296 7.53 3.63 28.27
C ALA A 296 8.84 4.28 28.76
N ALA A 297 9.11 5.52 28.38
CA ALA A 297 10.30 6.25 28.83
C ALA A 297 10.04 7.11 30.08
N LEU A 298 8.76 7.33 30.44
CA LEU A 298 8.33 8.15 31.58
C LEU A 298 7.85 7.31 32.78
N GLY A 299 7.74 5.99 32.65
CA GLY A 299 7.37 5.03 33.68
C GLY A 299 8.51 4.09 34.01
#